data_5774c7c30dc675c4623e40fd4a1b489b
#
_entry.id   5774c7c30dc675c4623e40fd4a1b489b
#
_cell.length_a   1.000
_cell.length_b   1.000
_cell.length_c   1.000
_cell.angle_alpha   90.00
_cell.angle_beta   90.00
_cell.angle_gamma   90.00
#
_symmetry.space_group_name_H-M   'P 1'
#
loop_
_entity.id
_entity.type
_entity.pdbx_description
1 polymer ?
#
loop_
_entity_poly.entity_id
_entity_poly.type
_entity_poly.pdbx_seq_one_letter_code
_entity_poly.pdbx_strand_id
1 'polypeptide(L)'
;VRLKLLNRLIQFSLSQRPLILAFALVVLILGIKTASELPVEVLPDLTKPTVTILTESPGFSPEEVETLVTVPLENSLMGVTGVTRLRSINDISLSLVFIEFEWGTDIYQARQFVQERLTGATEVLPEGITPYMTPVASLMGNIMLVGLVDPSGQTKPRDLRTLADWTVSRRLQSIPGVAEVLAMG
;
A
#
# COMPACT_ATOMS: atom_id res chain seq x y z
N VAL A 1 8.51 24.81 -46.28
CA VAL A 1 7.24 24.13 -45.97
C VAL A 1 6.70 24.57 -44.62
N ARG A 2 7.50 24.66 -43.56
CA ARG A 2 7.07 25.01 -42.18
C ARG A 2 6.47 26.43 -42.06
N LEU A 3 7.05 27.43 -42.73
CA LEU A 3 6.58 28.82 -42.70
C LEU A 3 5.21 29.00 -43.34
N LYS A 4 4.89 28.26 -44.42
CA LYS A 4 3.57 28.33 -45.08
C LYS A 4 2.45 27.72 -44.21
N LEU A 5 2.76 26.67 -43.44
CA LEU A 5 1.83 26.07 -42.47
C LEU A 5 1.53 27.03 -41.31
N LEU A 6 2.55 27.67 -40.77
CA LEU A 6 2.42 28.64 -39.68
C LEU A 6 1.55 29.85 -40.11
N ASN A 7 1.80 30.41 -41.29
CA ASN A 7 1.00 31.50 -41.82
C ASN A 7 -0.48 31.13 -42.05
N ARG A 8 -0.76 29.92 -42.53
CA ARG A 8 -2.14 29.43 -42.64
C ARG A 8 -2.84 29.29 -41.31
N LEU A 9 -2.15 28.77 -40.30
CA LEU A 9 -2.66 28.67 -38.92
C LEU A 9 -2.99 30.03 -38.32
N ILE A 10 -2.09 31.01 -38.48
CA ILE A 10 -2.30 32.38 -38.03
C ILE A 10 -3.50 33.03 -38.73
N GLN A 11 -3.60 32.91 -40.06
CA GLN A 11 -4.72 33.45 -40.84
C GLN A 11 -6.05 32.80 -40.45
N PHE A 12 -6.07 31.48 -40.21
CA PHE A 12 -7.26 30.78 -39.75
C PHE A 12 -7.69 31.25 -38.37
N SER A 13 -6.74 31.38 -37.42
CA SER A 13 -7.03 31.89 -36.09
C SER A 13 -7.57 33.32 -36.06
N LEU A 14 -7.06 34.18 -36.94
CA LEU A 14 -7.54 35.57 -37.06
C LEU A 14 -8.89 35.67 -37.76
N SER A 15 -9.16 34.78 -38.67
CA SER A 15 -10.42 34.71 -39.43
C SER A 15 -11.57 34.12 -38.62
N GLN A 16 -11.29 33.12 -37.81
CA GLN A 16 -12.30 32.38 -37.03
C GLN A 16 -12.18 32.67 -35.51
N ARG A 17 -12.15 33.94 -35.12
CA ARG A 17 -11.99 34.39 -33.74
C ARG A 17 -12.93 33.71 -32.72
N PRO A 18 -14.28 33.63 -32.99
CA PRO A 18 -15.18 33.03 -32.02
C PRO A 18 -14.92 31.53 -31.79
N LEU A 19 -14.53 30.83 -32.87
CA LEU A 19 -14.22 29.41 -32.79
C LEU A 19 -12.94 29.12 -31.97
N ILE A 20 -11.93 29.95 -32.16
CA ILE A 20 -10.68 29.85 -31.42
C ILE A 20 -10.91 30.18 -29.95
N LEU A 21 -11.72 31.22 -29.64
CA LEU A 21 -12.07 31.54 -28.25
C LEU A 21 -12.89 30.45 -27.60
N ALA A 22 -13.85 29.84 -28.29
CA ALA A 22 -14.61 28.72 -27.76
C ALA A 22 -13.72 27.49 -27.48
N PHE A 23 -12.80 27.19 -28.42
CA PHE A 23 -11.83 26.11 -28.20
C PHE A 23 -10.90 26.37 -27.00
N ALA A 24 -10.38 27.59 -26.89
CA ALA A 24 -9.54 27.98 -25.74
C ALA A 24 -10.29 27.87 -24.43
N LEU A 25 -11.58 28.25 -24.41
CA LEU A 25 -12.42 28.12 -23.21
C LEU A 25 -12.62 26.65 -22.83
N VAL A 26 -12.87 25.76 -23.79
CA VAL A 26 -13.01 24.33 -23.54
C VAL A 26 -11.71 23.74 -22.99
N VAL A 27 -10.56 24.07 -23.58
CA VAL A 27 -9.26 23.62 -23.11
C VAL A 27 -8.98 24.12 -21.68
N LEU A 28 -9.36 25.40 -21.40
CA LEU A 28 -9.20 25.97 -20.07
C LEU A 28 -10.05 25.22 -19.02
N ILE A 29 -11.32 24.94 -19.33
CA ILE A 29 -12.22 24.22 -18.43
C ILE A 29 -11.71 22.80 -18.17
N LEU A 30 -11.30 22.09 -19.23
CA LEU A 30 -10.73 20.76 -19.10
C LEU A 30 -9.41 20.78 -18.31
N GLY A 31 -8.56 21.78 -18.56
CA GLY A 31 -7.31 21.96 -17.80
C GLY A 31 -7.54 22.20 -16.32
N ILE A 32 -8.49 23.06 -15.95
CA ILE A 32 -8.85 23.33 -14.55
C ILE A 32 -9.41 22.05 -13.90
N LYS A 33 -10.30 21.32 -14.62
CA LYS A 33 -10.83 20.06 -14.10
C LYS A 33 -9.73 19.04 -13.86
N THR A 34 -8.86 18.80 -14.85
CA THR A 34 -7.74 17.88 -14.71
C THR A 34 -6.78 18.30 -13.59
N ALA A 35 -6.50 19.60 -13.46
CA ALA A 35 -5.64 20.11 -12.41
C ALA A 35 -6.24 19.93 -11.00
N SER A 36 -7.57 20.02 -10.88
CA SER A 36 -8.24 19.79 -9.58
C SER A 36 -8.31 18.32 -9.17
N GLU A 37 -8.19 17.42 -10.12
CA GLU A 37 -8.20 15.97 -9.91
C GLU A 37 -6.78 15.38 -9.74
N LEU A 38 -5.73 16.20 -9.95
CA LEU A 38 -4.36 15.74 -9.75
C LEU A 38 -4.11 15.44 -8.27
N PRO A 39 -3.68 14.21 -7.93
CA PRO A 39 -3.28 13.88 -6.57
C PRO A 39 -2.07 14.74 -6.18
N VAL A 40 -2.19 15.50 -5.10
CA VAL A 40 -1.07 16.27 -4.55
C VAL A 40 -0.36 15.40 -3.52
N GLU A 41 0.72 14.78 -3.92
CA GLU A 41 1.60 14.02 -3.03
C GLU A 41 2.80 14.89 -2.66
N VAL A 42 3.07 15.02 -1.36
CA VAL A 42 4.23 15.76 -0.85
C VAL A 42 5.55 15.02 -1.19
N LEU A 43 5.49 13.70 -1.19
CA LEU A 43 6.57 12.82 -1.62
C LEU A 43 5.95 11.71 -2.50
N PRO A 44 6.45 11.51 -3.72
CA PRO A 44 6.00 10.40 -4.54
C PRO A 44 6.31 9.09 -3.81
N ASP A 45 5.34 8.18 -3.80
CA ASP A 45 5.59 6.83 -3.27
C ASP A 45 6.56 6.09 -4.19
N LEU A 46 7.81 6.04 -3.77
CA LEU A 46 8.89 5.34 -4.47
C LEU A 46 8.96 3.86 -4.07
N THR A 47 8.02 3.37 -3.27
CA THR A 47 7.96 1.97 -2.91
C THR A 47 7.30 1.16 -4.04
N LYS A 48 7.96 0.08 -4.44
CA LYS A 48 7.34 -0.88 -5.35
C LYS A 48 6.11 -1.50 -4.69
N PRO A 49 5.08 -1.87 -5.48
CA PRO A 49 3.98 -2.66 -4.93
C PRO A 49 4.54 -3.88 -4.21
N THR A 50 4.30 -3.96 -2.90
CA THR A 50 4.85 -5.01 -2.03
C THR A 50 3.74 -5.67 -1.25
N VAL A 51 3.71 -7.00 -1.31
CA VAL A 51 2.85 -7.82 -0.47
C VAL A 51 3.70 -8.40 0.66
N THR A 52 3.28 -8.20 1.89
CA THR A 52 3.96 -8.74 3.05
C THR A 52 3.14 -9.87 3.65
N ILE A 53 3.81 -10.99 3.90
CA ILE A 53 3.23 -12.15 4.59
C ILE A 53 3.88 -12.23 5.96
N LEU A 54 3.08 -12.34 6.98
CA LEU A 54 3.50 -12.55 8.35
C LEU A 54 3.07 -13.95 8.78
N THR A 55 3.98 -14.67 9.41
CA THR A 55 3.72 -16.01 9.93
C THR A 55 4.26 -16.11 11.35
N GLU A 56 3.36 -16.32 12.28
CA GLU A 56 3.71 -16.59 13.66
C GLU A 56 4.01 -18.09 13.85
N SER A 57 5.13 -18.40 14.47
CA SER A 57 5.60 -19.78 14.75
C SER A 57 6.07 -19.88 16.21
N PRO A 58 5.14 -19.90 17.17
CA PRO A 58 5.47 -19.87 18.59
C PRO A 58 6.40 -21.00 18.99
N GLY A 59 7.47 -20.65 19.72
CA GLY A 59 8.43 -21.59 20.25
C GLY A 59 9.59 -21.97 19.33
N PHE A 60 9.61 -21.47 18.09
CA PHE A 60 10.70 -21.71 17.15
C PHE A 60 11.82 -20.68 17.31
N SER A 61 13.05 -21.14 17.23
CA SER A 61 14.22 -20.26 17.07
C SER A 61 14.26 -19.67 15.66
N PRO A 62 14.99 -18.58 15.42
CA PRO A 62 15.08 -17.98 14.09
C PRO A 62 15.55 -18.95 12.99
N GLU A 63 16.44 -19.87 13.31
CA GLU A 63 16.94 -20.90 12.38
C GLU A 63 15.87 -21.94 12.05
N GLU A 64 15.05 -22.32 13.02
CA GLU A 64 13.90 -23.21 12.81
C GLU A 64 12.81 -22.50 12.02
N VAL A 65 12.53 -21.22 12.32
CA VAL A 65 11.60 -20.38 11.54
C VAL A 65 12.05 -20.33 10.09
N GLU A 66 13.32 -20.08 9.82
CA GLU A 66 13.86 -20.05 8.46
C GLU A 66 13.65 -21.37 7.75
N THR A 67 14.07 -22.47 8.37
CA THR A 67 14.11 -23.78 7.72
C THR A 67 12.73 -24.41 7.55
N LEU A 68 11.86 -24.30 8.57
CA LEU A 68 10.57 -25.01 8.60
C LEU A 68 9.40 -24.16 8.12
N VAL A 69 9.54 -22.83 8.11
CA VAL A 69 8.45 -21.92 7.76
C VAL A 69 8.81 -21.07 6.54
N THR A 70 9.90 -20.34 6.60
CA THR A 70 10.23 -19.33 5.59
C THR A 70 10.61 -19.95 4.26
N VAL A 71 11.53 -20.92 4.24
CA VAL A 71 11.97 -21.59 3.01
C VAL A 71 10.83 -22.31 2.29
N PRO A 72 9.95 -23.09 2.95
CA PRO A 72 8.77 -23.66 2.32
C PRO A 72 7.80 -22.60 1.74
N LEU A 73 7.60 -21.49 2.45
CA LEU A 73 6.79 -20.36 1.95
C LEU A 73 7.40 -19.72 0.71
N GLU A 74 8.69 -19.40 0.75
CA GLU A 74 9.41 -18.84 -0.39
C GLU A 74 9.31 -19.74 -1.62
N ASN A 75 9.52 -21.03 -1.45
CA ASN A 75 9.41 -22.00 -2.54
C ASN A 75 7.99 -22.04 -3.14
N SER A 76 6.97 -21.94 -2.32
CA SER A 76 5.56 -21.91 -2.77
C SER A 76 5.21 -20.61 -3.49
N LEU A 77 5.85 -19.51 -3.12
CA LEU A 77 5.63 -18.17 -3.67
C LEU A 77 6.51 -17.88 -4.89
N MET A 78 7.54 -18.71 -5.13
CA MET A 78 8.34 -18.63 -6.35
C MET A 78 7.45 -18.88 -7.58
N GLY A 79 7.61 -18.04 -8.60
CA GLY A 79 6.83 -18.16 -9.85
C GLY A 79 5.47 -17.44 -9.82
N VAL A 80 5.18 -16.63 -8.82
CA VAL A 80 4.07 -15.67 -8.89
C VAL A 80 4.39 -14.63 -9.95
N THR A 81 3.45 -14.40 -10.86
CA THR A 81 3.63 -13.50 -11.99
C THR A 81 3.87 -12.05 -11.53
N GLY A 82 4.86 -11.39 -12.12
CA GLY A 82 5.19 -9.99 -11.83
C GLY A 82 6.07 -9.77 -10.61
N VAL A 83 6.53 -10.83 -9.93
CA VAL A 83 7.47 -10.72 -8.81
C VAL A 83 8.86 -10.36 -9.34
N THR A 84 9.43 -9.27 -8.81
CA THR A 84 10.79 -8.84 -9.13
C THR A 84 11.79 -9.23 -8.05
N ARG A 85 11.33 -9.33 -6.81
CA ARG A 85 12.18 -9.67 -5.67
C ARG A 85 11.35 -10.31 -4.57
N LEU A 86 11.93 -11.33 -3.94
CA LEU A 86 11.41 -11.95 -2.73
C LEU A 86 12.51 -11.83 -1.66
N ARG A 87 12.12 -11.44 -0.46
CA ARG A 87 13.02 -11.20 0.66
C ARG A 87 12.32 -11.58 1.94
N SER A 88 13.03 -12.20 2.88
CA SER A 88 12.50 -12.58 4.18
C SER A 88 13.32 -12.02 5.34
N ILE A 89 12.69 -11.94 6.49
CA ILE A 89 13.31 -11.64 7.77
C ILE A 89 12.76 -12.66 8.76
N ASN A 90 13.68 -13.35 9.45
CA ASN A 90 13.35 -14.33 10.46
C ASN A 90 13.76 -13.83 11.84
N ASP A 91 12.84 -13.90 12.77
CA ASP A 91 13.05 -13.55 14.17
C ASP A 91 12.50 -14.67 15.06
N ILE A 92 12.67 -14.55 16.36
CA ILE A 92 12.15 -15.54 17.32
C ILE A 92 10.63 -15.64 17.14
N SER A 93 10.16 -16.83 16.81
CA SER A 93 8.73 -17.14 16.60
C SER A 93 8.03 -16.34 15.49
N LEU A 94 8.77 -15.70 14.56
CA LEU A 94 8.21 -14.82 13.55
C LEU A 94 8.94 -14.93 12.21
N SER A 95 8.17 -15.11 11.14
CA SER A 95 8.64 -14.98 9.76
C SER A 95 7.92 -13.84 9.06
N LEU A 96 8.67 -12.97 8.39
CA LEU A 96 8.18 -11.90 7.53
C LEU A 96 8.71 -12.13 6.12
N VAL A 97 7.82 -12.31 5.14
CA VAL A 97 8.17 -12.47 3.73
C VAL A 97 7.63 -11.29 2.94
N PHE A 98 8.54 -10.58 2.27
CA PHE A 98 8.23 -9.42 1.42
C PHE A 98 8.32 -9.82 -0.05
N ILE A 99 7.26 -9.60 -0.79
CA ILE A 99 7.16 -9.91 -2.21
C ILE A 99 7.01 -8.59 -2.97
N GLU A 100 8.07 -8.18 -3.66
CA GLU A 100 8.10 -6.96 -4.46
C GLU A 100 7.67 -7.27 -5.90
N PHE A 101 6.76 -6.48 -6.44
CA PHE A 101 6.25 -6.61 -7.80
C PHE A 101 6.82 -5.54 -8.73
N GLU A 102 6.62 -5.69 -10.04
CA GLU A 102 6.97 -4.69 -11.02
C GLU A 102 6.19 -3.38 -10.81
N TRP A 103 6.80 -2.26 -11.22
CA TRP A 103 6.13 -0.97 -11.19
C TRP A 103 4.84 -0.98 -12.01
N GLY A 104 3.78 -0.39 -11.46
CA GLY A 104 2.48 -0.35 -12.13
C GLY A 104 1.62 -1.60 -11.97
N THR A 105 2.10 -2.61 -11.23
CA THR A 105 1.28 -3.76 -10.86
C THR A 105 0.18 -3.32 -9.89
N ASP A 106 -1.07 -3.71 -10.17
CA ASP A 106 -2.17 -3.50 -9.23
C ASP A 106 -1.94 -4.35 -7.97
N ILE A 107 -1.84 -3.68 -6.82
CA ILE A 107 -1.56 -4.34 -5.55
C ILE A 107 -2.65 -5.34 -5.15
N TYR A 108 -3.91 -5.09 -5.51
CA TYR A 108 -5.01 -5.99 -5.19
C TYR A 108 -4.96 -7.26 -6.05
N GLN A 109 -4.59 -7.14 -7.32
CA GLN A 109 -4.37 -8.27 -8.20
C GLN A 109 -3.14 -9.08 -7.74
N ALA A 110 -2.05 -8.43 -7.37
CA ALA A 110 -0.87 -9.08 -6.79
C ALA A 110 -1.22 -9.88 -5.54
N ARG A 111 -2.01 -9.30 -4.63
CA ARG A 111 -2.49 -9.97 -3.42
C ARG A 111 -3.34 -11.21 -3.74
N GLN A 112 -4.15 -11.15 -4.78
CA GLN A 112 -4.96 -12.30 -5.21
C GLN A 112 -4.07 -13.46 -5.67
N PHE A 113 -3.05 -13.20 -6.48
CA PHE A 113 -2.09 -14.22 -6.90
C PHE A 113 -1.30 -14.82 -5.73
N VAL A 114 -0.88 -13.96 -4.79
CA VAL A 114 -0.20 -14.41 -3.58
C VAL A 114 -1.13 -15.26 -2.72
N GLN A 115 -2.39 -14.86 -2.54
CA GLN A 115 -3.38 -15.61 -1.74
C GLN A 115 -3.63 -17.01 -2.30
N GLU A 116 -3.72 -17.13 -3.61
CA GLU A 116 -3.90 -18.42 -4.28
C GLU A 116 -2.73 -19.36 -3.97
N ARG A 117 -1.49 -18.88 -4.06
CA ARG A 117 -0.30 -19.66 -3.71
C ARG A 117 -0.20 -19.97 -2.22
N LEU A 118 -0.57 -19.00 -1.39
CA LEU A 118 -0.50 -19.11 0.06
C LEU A 118 -1.44 -20.22 0.58
N THR A 119 -2.60 -20.38 -0.06
CA THR A 119 -3.55 -21.44 0.30
C THR A 119 -2.93 -22.84 0.13
N GLY A 120 -2.18 -23.05 -0.96
CA GLY A 120 -1.43 -24.30 -1.16
C GLY A 120 -0.21 -24.46 -0.23
N ALA A 121 0.41 -23.34 0.14
CA ALA A 121 1.58 -23.36 1.02
C ALA A 121 1.25 -23.82 2.45
N THR A 122 0.02 -23.65 2.91
CA THR A 122 -0.41 -24.07 4.25
C THR A 122 -0.24 -25.59 4.47
N GLU A 123 -0.32 -26.38 3.41
CA GLU A 123 -0.18 -27.85 3.50
C GLU A 123 1.26 -28.33 3.75
N VAL A 124 2.25 -27.48 3.43
CA VAL A 124 3.68 -27.83 3.61
C VAL A 124 4.29 -27.23 4.87
N LEU A 125 3.51 -26.46 5.61
CA LEU A 125 3.93 -25.86 6.89
C LEU A 125 3.65 -26.81 8.06
N PRO A 126 4.38 -26.65 9.19
CA PRO A 126 4.10 -27.39 10.41
C PRO A 126 2.67 -27.14 10.91
N GLU A 127 2.09 -28.15 11.58
CA GLU A 127 0.74 -28.06 12.12
C GLU A 127 0.56 -26.87 13.06
N GLY A 128 -0.54 -26.12 12.87
CA GLY A 128 -0.89 -24.96 13.68
C GLY A 128 -0.24 -23.63 13.23
N ILE A 129 0.64 -23.68 12.23
CA ILE A 129 1.23 -22.47 11.66
C ILE A 129 0.44 -22.02 10.44
N THR A 130 -0.11 -20.82 10.49
CA THR A 130 -0.90 -20.24 9.40
C THR A 130 -0.33 -18.90 8.97
N PRO A 131 0.15 -18.79 7.73
CA PRO A 131 0.60 -17.51 7.20
C PRO A 131 -0.59 -16.61 6.86
N TYR A 132 -0.45 -15.31 7.07
CA TYR A 132 -1.44 -14.33 6.65
C TYR A 132 -0.79 -13.10 6.00
N MET A 133 -1.52 -12.52 5.05
CA MET A 133 -1.08 -11.27 4.42
C MET A 133 -1.41 -10.08 5.30
N THR A 134 -0.42 -9.24 5.55
CA THR A 134 -0.67 -7.96 6.23
C THR A 134 -1.53 -7.03 5.36
N PRO A 135 -2.22 -6.04 5.95
CA PRO A 135 -2.90 -5.00 5.19
C PRO A 135 -1.96 -4.30 4.20
N VAL A 136 -2.54 -3.69 3.16
CA VAL A 136 -1.76 -2.86 2.23
C VAL A 136 -1.29 -1.63 3.00
N ALA A 137 -0.01 -1.58 3.30
CA ALA A 137 0.62 -0.44 3.96
C ALA A 137 1.86 -0.03 3.19
N SER A 138 2.05 1.27 3.01
CA SER A 138 3.32 1.85 2.57
C SER A 138 3.97 2.56 3.75
N LEU A 139 5.27 2.80 3.67
CA LEU A 139 5.98 3.62 4.68
C LEU A 139 5.37 5.03 4.78
N MET A 140 4.75 5.51 3.72
CA MET A 140 4.01 6.78 3.66
C MET A 140 2.56 6.66 4.14
N GLY A 141 2.08 5.45 4.45
CA GLY A 141 0.72 5.19 4.91
C GLY A 141 0.42 5.64 6.34
N ASN A 142 1.46 5.96 7.13
CA ASN A 142 1.28 6.53 8.46
C ASN A 142 0.88 8.01 8.35
N ILE A 143 -0.42 8.25 8.25
CA ILE A 143 -0.97 9.61 8.04
C ILE A 143 -1.14 10.40 9.33
N MET A 144 -1.22 9.73 10.49
CA MET A 144 -1.49 10.40 11.76
C MET A 144 -0.96 9.58 12.95
N LEU A 145 -0.37 10.29 13.91
CA LEU A 145 -0.04 9.76 15.23
C LEU A 145 -0.92 10.46 16.27
N VAL A 146 -1.65 9.67 17.06
CA VAL A 146 -2.55 10.18 18.10
C VAL A 146 -2.01 9.78 19.45
N GLY A 147 -1.65 10.75 20.30
CA GLY A 147 -1.24 10.49 21.68
C GLY A 147 -2.42 10.52 22.64
N LEU A 148 -2.59 9.48 23.46
CA LEU A 148 -3.53 9.43 24.58
C LEU A 148 -2.79 9.76 25.86
N VAL A 149 -3.17 10.84 26.51
CA VAL A 149 -2.54 11.31 27.75
C VAL A 149 -3.62 11.59 28.80
N ASP A 150 -3.40 11.14 30.01
CA ASP A 150 -4.19 11.57 31.17
C ASP A 150 -3.46 12.69 31.91
N PRO A 151 -3.92 13.96 31.80
CA PRO A 151 -3.31 15.08 32.51
C PRO A 151 -3.39 14.98 34.03
N SER A 152 -4.34 14.19 34.56
CA SER A 152 -4.50 14.00 36.02
C SER A 152 -3.51 12.99 36.61
N GLY A 153 -2.90 12.15 35.76
CA GLY A 153 -1.98 11.08 36.16
C GLY A 153 -2.63 9.98 37.03
N GLN A 154 -3.97 9.97 37.12
CA GLN A 154 -4.69 9.00 37.96
C GLN A 154 -5.04 7.70 37.20
N THR A 155 -5.09 7.75 35.86
CA THR A 155 -5.40 6.58 35.04
C THR A 155 -4.18 5.67 34.93
N LYS A 156 -4.37 4.40 35.23
CA LYS A 156 -3.29 3.43 35.09
C LYS A 156 -2.93 3.23 33.60
N PRO A 157 -1.66 3.05 33.25
CA PRO A 157 -1.24 2.80 31.87
C PRO A 157 -2.01 1.67 31.18
N ARG A 158 -2.34 0.61 31.92
CA ARG A 158 -3.14 -0.51 31.44
C ARG A 158 -4.56 -0.11 31.00
N ASP A 159 -5.18 0.82 31.72
CA ASP A 159 -6.53 1.28 31.40
C ASP A 159 -6.52 2.20 30.18
N LEU A 160 -5.47 3.04 30.04
CA LEU A 160 -5.21 3.82 28.83
C LEU A 160 -4.98 2.91 27.63
N ARG A 161 -4.22 1.84 27.78
CA ARG A 161 -4.00 0.87 26.71
C ARG A 161 -5.32 0.18 26.31
N THR A 162 -6.10 -0.24 27.29
CA THR A 162 -7.41 -0.85 27.03
C THR A 162 -8.34 0.14 26.27
N LEU A 163 -8.35 1.41 26.64
CA LEU A 163 -9.11 2.45 25.94
C LEU A 163 -8.61 2.61 24.49
N ALA A 164 -7.29 2.63 24.28
CA ALA A 164 -6.68 2.71 22.97
C ALA A 164 -7.14 1.54 22.06
N ASP A 165 -6.96 0.32 22.53
CA ASP A 165 -7.21 -0.90 21.74
C ASP A 165 -8.71 -1.11 21.46
N TRP A 166 -9.56 -0.94 22.47
CA TRP A 166 -10.96 -1.32 22.36
C TRP A 166 -11.90 -0.19 21.93
N THR A 167 -11.58 1.05 22.24
CA THR A 167 -12.48 2.16 21.92
C THR A 167 -11.94 3.02 20.80
N VAL A 168 -10.70 3.50 20.92
CA VAL A 168 -10.13 4.46 19.97
C VAL A 168 -9.83 3.78 18.65
N SER A 169 -9.10 2.66 18.68
CA SER A 169 -8.72 1.93 17.46
C SER A 169 -9.93 1.49 16.66
N ARG A 170 -10.96 0.95 17.32
CA ARG A 170 -12.20 0.53 16.62
C ARG A 170 -12.95 1.68 15.97
N ARG A 171 -13.02 2.84 16.65
CA ARG A 171 -13.67 4.03 16.09
C ARG A 171 -12.90 4.58 14.90
N LEU A 172 -11.58 4.62 14.98
CA LEU A 172 -10.74 5.07 13.87
C LEU A 172 -10.79 4.12 12.69
N GLN A 173 -10.77 2.81 12.92
CA GLN A 173 -10.91 1.79 11.87
C GLN A 173 -12.28 1.82 11.17
N SER A 174 -13.31 2.35 11.83
CA SER A 174 -14.63 2.49 11.19
C SER A 174 -14.72 3.66 10.18
N ILE A 175 -13.69 4.49 10.10
CA ILE A 175 -13.65 5.61 9.16
C ILE A 175 -13.26 5.08 7.77
N PRO A 176 -14.06 5.35 6.72
CA PRO A 176 -13.71 4.93 5.36
C PRO A 176 -12.33 5.46 4.94
N GLY A 177 -11.48 4.57 4.42
CA GLY A 177 -10.13 4.90 3.98
C GLY A 177 -9.03 4.64 5.03
N VAL A 178 -9.38 4.34 6.27
CA VAL A 178 -8.41 3.89 7.28
C VAL A 178 -8.18 2.39 7.11
N ALA A 179 -6.97 2.02 6.71
CA ALA A 179 -6.58 0.63 6.49
C ALA A 179 -6.24 -0.09 7.80
N GLU A 180 -5.54 0.58 8.69
CA GLU A 180 -5.07 0.01 9.96
C GLU A 180 -4.87 1.08 11.02
N VAL A 181 -5.06 0.71 12.28
CA VAL A 181 -4.75 1.53 13.46
C VAL A 181 -3.94 0.67 14.44
N LEU A 182 -2.69 1.05 14.64
CA LEU A 182 -1.78 0.37 15.55
C LEU A 182 -1.70 1.14 16.87
N ALA A 183 -2.09 0.50 17.97
CA ALA A 183 -1.88 1.04 19.29
C ALA A 183 -0.49 0.61 19.80
N MET A 184 0.35 1.58 20.15
CA MET A 184 1.71 1.37 20.68
C MET A 184 1.83 1.99 22.07
N GLY A 185 2.61 1.37 22.97
CA GLY A 185 2.85 1.85 24.33
C GLY A 185 2.36 0.93 25.42
#